data_e52db0b3ac1d84c0e89c4fd3c0a12c3a
#
_entry.id   e52db0b3ac1d84c0e89c4fd3c0a12c3a
#
_cell.length_a   1.000
_cell.length_b   1.000
_cell.length_c   1.000
_cell.angle_alpha   90.00
_cell.angle_beta   90.00
_cell.angle_gamma   90.00
#
_symmetry.space_group_name_H-M   'P 1'
#
loop_
_entity.id
_entity.type
_entity.pdbx_description
1 polymer ?
#
loop_
_entity_poly.entity_id
_entity_poly.type
_entity_poly.pdbx_seq_one_letter_code
_entity_poly.pdbx_strand_id
1 'polypeptide(L)'
;MKLVASGIKRYHTTACEALQALEVALGVERIPPHLRPYIFWQGETPNTLTLKRVLAGGVDVFLLEIVSSQQFFCENVPLPDGLVSRKLVRPHGNALLRWYREVCLRGAADEATVLAALKALPTDEAEKDELAYFLRAIRMVRQGADEIAASLRTLMSLAPGLWVVVGPFYIASEEGALMTARKVLMADLKEAARRSGAISYDPSELIEQFGRETVLRGQGTLIHHYSDEFLPTAGAALMDAVRQALARSPVN
;
A
#
# COMPACT_ATOMS: atom_id res chain seq x y z
N MET A 1 15.52 21.13 0.90
CA MET A 1 15.15 19.79 0.37
C MET A 1 14.45 19.97 -0.96
N LYS A 2 14.79 19.17 -1.95
CA LYS A 2 14.17 19.19 -3.30
C LYS A 2 13.42 17.88 -3.50
N LEU A 3 12.15 17.95 -3.93
CA LEU A 3 11.42 16.77 -4.39
C LEU A 3 12.04 16.28 -5.70
N VAL A 4 12.61 15.08 -5.67
CA VAL A 4 13.29 14.47 -6.84
C VAL A 4 12.30 13.69 -7.69
N ALA A 5 11.40 12.94 -7.02
CA ALA A 5 10.35 12.19 -7.68
C ALA A 5 9.17 11.98 -6.70
N SER A 6 7.97 11.87 -7.25
CA SER A 6 6.76 11.52 -6.51
C SER A 6 5.93 10.54 -7.34
N GLY A 7 5.07 9.77 -6.65
CA GLY A 7 4.18 8.83 -7.31
C GLY A 7 4.91 7.77 -8.14
N ILE A 8 6.08 7.34 -7.69
CA ILE A 8 6.90 6.32 -8.35
C ILE A 8 6.10 5.05 -8.57
N LYS A 9 5.13 4.83 -7.70
CA LYS A 9 4.06 3.85 -7.93
C LYS A 9 2.74 4.34 -7.34
N ARG A 10 1.69 4.23 -8.12
CA ARG A 10 0.36 4.79 -7.78
C ARG A 10 -0.48 3.89 -6.85
N TYR A 11 -0.06 2.69 -6.48
CA TYR A 11 -0.95 1.71 -5.83
C TYR A 11 -0.26 0.79 -4.82
N HIS A 12 0.80 1.25 -4.16
CA HIS A 12 1.28 0.54 -2.98
C HIS A 12 0.38 0.87 -1.81
N THR A 13 -0.09 -0.17 -1.15
CA THR A 13 -0.84 -0.05 0.09
C THR A 13 -0.11 -0.68 1.26
N THR A 14 0.91 -1.48 0.99
CA THR A 14 1.71 -2.21 1.99
C THR A 14 3.21 -2.05 1.77
N ALA A 15 4.00 -2.34 2.80
CA ALA A 15 5.46 -2.34 2.71
C ALA A 15 5.98 -3.42 1.74
N CYS A 16 5.32 -4.56 1.70
CA CYS A 16 5.67 -5.68 0.83
C CYS A 16 5.52 -5.33 -0.66
N GLU A 17 4.45 -4.63 -1.02
CA GLU A 17 4.25 -4.15 -2.40
C GLU A 17 5.28 -3.10 -2.80
N ALA A 18 5.67 -2.22 -1.87
CA ALA A 18 6.72 -1.24 -2.11
C ALA A 18 8.08 -1.92 -2.32
N LEU A 19 8.38 -2.94 -1.51
CA LEU A 19 9.59 -3.75 -1.66
C LEU A 19 9.63 -4.43 -3.03
N GLN A 20 8.57 -5.14 -3.42
CA GLN A 20 8.46 -5.77 -4.73
C GLN A 20 8.72 -4.79 -5.87
N ALA A 21 8.14 -3.60 -5.81
CA ALA A 21 8.36 -2.60 -6.86
C ALA A 21 9.82 -2.15 -6.95
N LEU A 22 10.49 -2.01 -5.81
CA LEU A 22 11.92 -1.67 -5.78
C LEU A 22 12.76 -2.82 -6.33
N GLU A 23 12.50 -4.05 -5.93
CA GLU A 23 13.22 -5.24 -6.39
C GLU A 23 13.07 -5.45 -7.90
N VAL A 24 11.84 -5.29 -8.43
CA VAL A 24 11.60 -5.33 -9.88
C VAL A 24 12.33 -4.20 -10.60
N ALA A 25 12.32 -2.99 -10.05
CA ALA A 25 13.02 -1.85 -10.63
C ALA A 25 14.53 -2.05 -10.69
N LEU A 26 15.10 -2.69 -9.69
CA LEU A 26 16.54 -3.03 -9.63
C LEU A 26 16.88 -4.29 -10.44
N GLY A 27 15.88 -5.03 -10.92
CA GLY A 27 16.07 -6.28 -11.65
C GLY A 27 16.42 -7.48 -10.76
N VAL A 28 16.15 -7.36 -9.46
CA VAL A 28 16.36 -8.42 -8.46
C VAL A 28 15.24 -9.44 -8.54
N GLU A 29 14.00 -8.98 -8.66
CA GLU A 29 12.83 -9.84 -8.77
C GLU A 29 12.31 -9.93 -10.20
N ARG A 30 11.83 -11.12 -10.57
CA ARG A 30 11.15 -11.37 -11.85
C ARG A 30 9.72 -11.79 -11.60
N ILE A 31 8.79 -10.95 -12.03
CA ILE A 31 7.37 -11.25 -11.95
C ILE A 31 6.99 -12.25 -13.06
N PRO A 32 6.29 -13.36 -12.73
CA PRO A 32 5.73 -14.26 -13.72
C PRO A 32 4.87 -13.49 -14.74
N PRO A 33 4.98 -13.79 -16.05
CA PRO A 33 4.30 -13.03 -17.10
C PRO A 33 2.79 -12.89 -16.89
N HIS A 34 2.12 -13.96 -16.44
CA HIS A 34 0.67 -14.00 -16.22
C HIS A 34 0.21 -13.15 -15.03
N LEU A 35 1.09 -12.83 -14.05
CA LEU A 35 0.78 -11.97 -12.92
C LEU A 35 1.02 -10.49 -13.20
N ARG A 36 1.86 -10.14 -14.17
CA ARG A 36 2.21 -8.75 -14.49
C ARG A 36 1.01 -7.83 -14.69
N PRO A 37 -0.06 -8.23 -15.41
CA PRO A 37 -1.24 -7.38 -15.60
C PRO A 37 -1.91 -6.95 -14.31
N TYR A 38 -1.79 -7.76 -13.25
CA TYR A 38 -2.45 -7.54 -11.96
C TYR A 38 -1.57 -6.85 -10.91
N ILE A 39 -0.28 -6.64 -11.24
CA ILE A 39 0.69 -5.96 -10.35
C ILE A 39 0.93 -4.54 -10.81
N PHE A 40 0.99 -4.32 -12.13
CA PHE A 40 1.30 -3.01 -12.69
C PHE A 40 0.09 -2.39 -13.38
N TRP A 41 -0.08 -1.08 -13.14
CA TRP A 41 -1.07 -0.31 -13.84
C TRP A 41 -0.70 -0.23 -15.32
N GLN A 42 -1.63 -0.54 -16.22
CA GLN A 42 -1.42 -0.55 -17.68
C GLN A 42 -0.45 -1.62 -18.20
N GLY A 43 -0.08 -2.62 -17.40
CA GLY A 43 0.89 -3.65 -17.80
C GLY A 43 2.33 -3.14 -17.88
N GLU A 44 2.57 -1.89 -17.48
CA GLU A 44 3.90 -1.31 -17.40
C GLU A 44 4.64 -1.87 -16.18
N THR A 45 5.92 -2.15 -16.38
CA THR A 45 6.85 -2.27 -15.26
C THR A 45 6.84 -0.95 -14.47
N PRO A 46 7.09 -0.96 -13.16
CA PRO A 46 7.30 0.28 -12.42
C PRO A 46 8.27 1.13 -13.22
N ASN A 47 8.14 2.44 -13.13
CA ASN A 47 9.01 3.36 -13.87
C ASN A 47 10.47 3.15 -13.43
N THR A 48 11.01 2.02 -13.89
CA THR A 48 12.33 1.50 -13.50
C THR A 48 13.41 2.49 -13.82
N LEU A 49 13.25 3.25 -14.92
CA LEU A 49 14.23 4.27 -15.30
C LEU A 49 14.20 5.44 -14.32
N THR A 50 13.03 5.90 -13.92
CA THR A 50 12.91 6.98 -12.94
C THR A 50 13.47 6.54 -11.60
N LEU A 51 13.10 5.37 -11.12
CA LEU A 51 13.59 4.86 -9.85
C LEU A 51 15.10 4.61 -9.87
N LYS A 52 15.66 4.01 -10.95
CA LYS A 52 17.10 3.86 -11.11
C LYS A 52 17.84 5.19 -11.12
N ARG A 53 17.30 6.21 -11.80
CA ARG A 53 17.90 7.56 -11.79
C ARG A 53 17.87 8.19 -10.40
N VAL A 54 16.75 8.04 -9.69
CA VAL A 54 16.60 8.54 -8.32
C VAL A 54 17.62 7.87 -7.40
N LEU A 55 17.76 6.55 -7.46
CA LEU A 55 18.71 5.81 -6.65
C LEU A 55 20.17 6.16 -7.00
N ALA A 56 20.49 6.29 -8.30
CA ALA A 56 21.84 6.65 -8.76
C ALA A 56 22.19 8.12 -8.44
N GLY A 57 21.21 9.01 -8.37
CA GLY A 57 21.40 10.44 -8.07
C GLY A 57 21.60 10.76 -6.58
N GLY A 58 21.51 9.76 -5.70
CA GLY A 58 21.49 9.94 -4.25
C GLY A 58 20.17 10.55 -3.77
N VAL A 59 19.50 9.87 -2.88
CA VAL A 59 18.29 10.34 -2.23
C VAL A 59 18.49 10.32 -0.74
N ASP A 60 18.34 11.47 -0.11
CA ASP A 60 18.53 11.60 1.34
C ASP A 60 17.33 11.03 2.11
N VAL A 61 16.12 11.17 1.56
CA VAL A 61 14.87 10.81 2.24
C VAL A 61 13.90 10.11 1.31
N PHE A 62 13.39 8.97 1.76
CA PHE A 62 12.29 8.22 1.14
C PHE A 62 11.03 8.39 1.99
N LEU A 63 9.93 8.77 1.34
CA LEU A 63 8.61 8.78 1.97
C LEU A 63 7.81 7.57 1.46
N LEU A 64 7.39 6.72 2.38
CA LEU A 64 6.59 5.53 2.10
C LEU A 64 5.26 5.60 2.84
N GLU A 65 4.18 5.74 2.09
CA GLU A 65 2.83 5.66 2.65
C GLU A 65 2.38 4.20 2.72
N ILE A 66 1.93 3.76 3.90
CA ILE A 66 1.38 2.42 4.15
C ILE A 66 -0.02 2.58 4.74
N VAL A 67 -1.03 2.15 4.00
CA VAL A 67 -2.44 2.35 4.37
C VAL A 67 -3.21 1.07 4.66
N SER A 68 -2.58 -0.10 4.46
CA SER A 68 -3.17 -1.41 4.70
C SER A 68 -2.21 -2.37 5.40
N SER A 69 -2.75 -3.15 6.33
CA SER A 69 -2.08 -4.35 6.86
C SER A 69 -2.44 -5.62 6.07
N GLN A 70 -3.40 -5.56 5.16
CA GLN A 70 -3.82 -6.69 4.37
C GLN A 70 -2.97 -6.77 3.11
N GLN A 71 -2.19 -7.84 3.00
CA GLN A 71 -1.39 -8.17 1.83
C GLN A 71 -1.99 -9.37 1.11
N PHE A 72 -2.16 -9.23 -0.19
CA PHE A 72 -2.63 -10.31 -1.04
C PHE A 72 -1.45 -10.93 -1.79
N PHE A 73 -1.48 -12.24 -1.94
CA PHE A 73 -0.48 -13.01 -2.66
C PHE A 73 -1.15 -13.95 -3.67
N CYS A 74 -0.51 -14.12 -4.81
CA CYS A 74 -0.74 -15.24 -5.71
C CYS A 74 0.62 -15.86 -6.02
N GLU A 75 0.77 -17.18 -5.86
CA GLU A 75 2.06 -17.87 -6.05
C GLU A 75 3.24 -17.27 -5.26
N ASN A 76 2.98 -16.75 -4.06
CA ASN A 76 3.91 -16.00 -3.22
C ASN A 76 4.32 -14.60 -3.76
N VAL A 77 3.74 -14.17 -4.86
CA VAL A 77 3.95 -12.84 -5.44
C VAL A 77 2.95 -11.86 -4.81
N PRO A 78 3.40 -10.75 -4.22
CA PRO A 78 2.52 -9.72 -3.70
C PRO A 78 1.64 -9.12 -4.79
N LEU A 79 0.34 -9.01 -4.53
CA LEU A 79 -0.64 -8.41 -5.44
C LEU A 79 -1.34 -7.22 -4.79
N PRO A 80 -1.48 -6.08 -5.49
CA PRO A 80 -2.33 -4.99 -5.06
C PRO A 80 -3.82 -5.35 -5.26
N ASP A 81 -4.58 -5.48 -4.17
CA ASP A 81 -6.00 -5.83 -4.24
C ASP A 81 -6.80 -4.92 -5.20
N GLY A 82 -6.55 -3.63 -5.16
CA GLY A 82 -7.21 -2.67 -6.04
C GLY A 82 -7.02 -2.96 -7.54
N LEU A 83 -5.89 -3.55 -7.94
CA LEU A 83 -5.64 -3.95 -9.33
C LEU A 83 -6.30 -5.29 -9.65
N VAL A 84 -6.21 -6.27 -8.74
CA VAL A 84 -6.90 -7.56 -8.87
C VAL A 84 -8.40 -7.34 -8.99
N SER A 85 -9.00 -6.61 -8.05
CA SER A 85 -10.42 -6.26 -8.09
C SER A 85 -10.82 -5.61 -9.41
N ARG A 86 -10.03 -4.66 -9.91
CA ARG A 86 -10.37 -3.87 -11.09
C ARG A 86 -10.16 -4.62 -12.39
N LYS A 87 -9.06 -5.35 -12.52
CA LYS A 87 -8.65 -5.96 -13.79
C LYS A 87 -9.12 -7.39 -13.96
N LEU A 88 -9.21 -8.14 -12.86
CA LEU A 88 -9.60 -9.54 -12.91
C LEU A 88 -11.07 -9.75 -12.58
N VAL A 89 -11.57 -9.13 -11.52
CA VAL A 89 -12.90 -9.48 -10.97
C VAL A 89 -14.02 -8.60 -11.52
N ARG A 90 -13.83 -7.28 -11.53
CA ARG A 90 -14.86 -6.30 -11.91
C ARG A 90 -15.36 -6.42 -13.35
N PRO A 91 -14.55 -6.83 -14.36
CA PRO A 91 -15.04 -7.03 -15.71
C PRO A 91 -16.16 -8.06 -15.80
N HIS A 92 -16.22 -9.01 -14.87
CA HIS A 92 -17.24 -10.07 -14.83
C HIS A 92 -18.49 -9.69 -14.00
N GLY A 93 -18.61 -8.45 -13.59
CA GLY A 93 -19.80 -7.88 -12.98
C GLY A 93 -19.80 -7.77 -11.48
N ASN A 94 -20.80 -7.05 -10.98
CA ASN A 94 -20.90 -6.70 -9.56
C ASN A 94 -21.17 -7.92 -8.64
N ALA A 95 -21.79 -8.97 -9.16
CA ALA A 95 -22.06 -10.19 -8.38
C ALA A 95 -20.75 -10.88 -8.00
N LEU A 96 -19.84 -11.08 -8.98
CA LEU A 96 -18.54 -11.68 -8.72
C LEU A 96 -17.67 -10.75 -7.82
N LEU A 97 -17.72 -9.44 -8.03
CA LEU A 97 -16.99 -8.48 -7.19
C LEU A 97 -17.47 -8.53 -5.72
N ARG A 98 -18.77 -8.67 -5.49
CA ARG A 98 -19.31 -8.83 -4.14
C ARG A 98 -18.83 -10.14 -3.52
N TRP A 99 -18.98 -11.25 -4.23
CA TRP A 99 -18.52 -12.57 -3.80
C TRP A 99 -17.02 -12.55 -3.48
N TYR A 100 -16.19 -11.97 -4.36
CA TYR A 100 -14.75 -11.82 -4.15
C TYR A 100 -14.45 -11.13 -2.81
N ARG A 101 -15.12 -10.02 -2.53
CA ARG A 101 -14.92 -9.25 -1.29
C ARG A 101 -15.42 -9.98 -0.04
N GLU A 102 -16.54 -10.67 -0.14
CA GLU A 102 -17.21 -11.30 1.01
C GLU A 102 -16.67 -12.70 1.31
N VAL A 103 -16.17 -13.40 0.31
CA VAL A 103 -15.72 -14.78 0.42
C VAL A 103 -14.22 -14.90 0.21
N CYS A 104 -13.72 -14.51 -0.97
CA CYS A 104 -12.33 -14.72 -1.35
C CYS A 104 -11.36 -13.92 -0.45
N LEU A 105 -11.60 -12.62 -0.27
CA LEU A 105 -10.75 -11.78 0.57
C LEU A 105 -10.82 -12.12 2.07
N ARG A 106 -11.81 -12.89 2.49
CA ARG A 106 -11.92 -13.38 3.87
C ARG A 106 -11.29 -14.76 4.07
N GLY A 107 -10.68 -15.33 3.02
CA GLY A 107 -10.07 -16.64 3.07
C GLY A 107 -11.07 -17.81 3.15
N ALA A 108 -12.32 -17.55 2.79
CA ALA A 108 -13.40 -18.57 2.80
C ALA A 108 -13.64 -19.20 1.43
N ALA A 109 -12.84 -18.87 0.42
CA ALA A 109 -12.93 -19.45 -0.91
C ALA A 109 -12.27 -20.83 -0.94
N ASP A 110 -13.07 -21.85 -1.19
CA ASP A 110 -12.63 -23.19 -1.56
C ASP A 110 -12.97 -23.48 -3.03
N GLU A 111 -12.59 -24.63 -3.53
CA GLU A 111 -12.81 -25.02 -4.93
C GLU A 111 -14.31 -25.00 -5.29
N ALA A 112 -15.17 -25.52 -4.42
CA ALA A 112 -16.59 -25.61 -4.67
C ALA A 112 -17.25 -24.24 -4.74
N THR A 113 -16.90 -23.33 -3.84
CA THR A 113 -17.42 -21.95 -3.80
C THR A 113 -16.91 -21.13 -4.98
N VAL A 114 -15.66 -21.31 -5.42
CA VAL A 114 -15.12 -20.67 -6.63
C VAL A 114 -15.87 -21.13 -7.87
N LEU A 115 -16.00 -22.44 -8.08
CA LEU A 115 -16.73 -23.00 -9.23
C LEU A 115 -18.19 -22.58 -9.25
N ALA A 116 -18.86 -22.55 -8.09
CA ALA A 116 -20.23 -22.06 -7.98
C ALA A 116 -20.36 -20.58 -8.38
N ALA A 117 -19.44 -19.74 -7.95
CA ALA A 117 -19.43 -18.31 -8.30
C ALA A 117 -19.21 -18.08 -9.81
N LEU A 118 -18.39 -18.91 -10.46
CA LEU A 118 -18.06 -18.78 -11.89
C LEU A 118 -19.11 -19.40 -12.81
N LYS A 119 -19.90 -20.38 -12.32
CA LYS A 119 -20.89 -21.09 -13.14
C LYS A 119 -21.90 -20.17 -13.81
N ALA A 120 -22.31 -19.11 -13.13
CA ALA A 120 -23.30 -18.16 -13.62
C ALA A 120 -22.74 -17.06 -14.53
N LEU A 121 -21.43 -17.03 -14.74
CA LEU A 121 -20.81 -15.98 -15.56
C LEU A 121 -21.06 -16.23 -17.05
N PRO A 122 -21.45 -15.20 -17.81
CA PRO A 122 -21.64 -15.28 -19.26
C PRO A 122 -20.30 -15.14 -20.00
N THR A 123 -19.36 -16.00 -19.68
CA THR A 123 -18.00 -15.98 -20.25
C THR A 123 -17.63 -17.41 -20.73
N ASP A 124 -16.64 -17.55 -21.57
CA ASP A 124 -16.22 -18.87 -22.07
C ASP A 124 -15.49 -19.70 -20.98
N GLU A 125 -15.33 -20.98 -21.23
CA GLU A 125 -14.75 -21.90 -20.24
C GLU A 125 -13.26 -21.60 -20.01
N ALA A 126 -12.50 -21.16 -21.01
CA ALA A 126 -11.08 -20.86 -20.87
C ALA A 126 -10.88 -19.65 -19.91
N GLU A 127 -11.73 -18.63 -20.05
CA GLU A 127 -11.73 -17.48 -19.16
C GLU A 127 -12.18 -17.84 -17.73
N LYS A 128 -13.15 -18.76 -17.61
CA LYS A 128 -13.54 -19.31 -16.29
C LYS A 128 -12.41 -20.09 -15.63
N ASP A 129 -11.66 -20.86 -16.38
CA ASP A 129 -10.53 -21.62 -15.86
C ASP A 129 -9.42 -20.70 -15.36
N GLU A 130 -9.10 -19.63 -16.11
CA GLU A 130 -8.15 -18.62 -15.67
C GLU A 130 -8.62 -17.93 -14.39
N LEU A 131 -9.86 -17.49 -14.33
CA LEU A 131 -10.46 -16.90 -13.13
C LEU A 131 -10.44 -17.87 -11.94
N ALA A 132 -10.82 -19.13 -12.16
CA ALA A 132 -10.80 -20.17 -11.12
C ALA A 132 -9.39 -20.35 -10.54
N TYR A 133 -8.39 -20.40 -11.42
CA TYR A 133 -7.00 -20.48 -11.00
C TYR A 133 -6.60 -19.32 -10.08
N PHE A 134 -6.82 -18.08 -10.52
CA PHE A 134 -6.47 -16.89 -9.73
C PHE A 134 -7.25 -16.83 -8.42
N LEU A 135 -8.56 -17.04 -8.44
CA LEU A 135 -9.41 -16.93 -7.25
C LEU A 135 -9.07 -17.99 -6.20
N ARG A 136 -8.58 -19.18 -6.62
CA ARG A 136 -8.06 -20.23 -5.72
C ARG A 136 -6.66 -19.94 -5.20
N ALA A 137 -5.80 -19.35 -6.03
CA ALA A 137 -4.41 -19.07 -5.68
C ALA A 137 -4.24 -17.80 -4.83
N ILE A 138 -5.20 -16.86 -4.86
CA ILE A 138 -5.14 -15.63 -4.07
C ILE A 138 -5.36 -15.96 -2.60
N ARG A 139 -4.44 -15.49 -1.78
CA ARG A 139 -4.55 -15.54 -0.32
C ARG A 139 -4.28 -14.18 0.29
N MET A 140 -5.02 -13.85 1.32
CA MET A 140 -4.80 -12.67 2.14
C MET A 140 -4.01 -13.03 3.39
N VAL A 141 -2.98 -12.25 3.66
CA VAL A 141 -2.18 -12.35 4.89
C VAL A 141 -2.22 -10.98 5.58
N ARG A 142 -2.45 -10.98 6.87
CA ARG A 142 -2.33 -9.76 7.67
C ARG A 142 -0.88 -9.58 8.09
N GLN A 143 -0.32 -8.43 7.74
CA GLN A 143 1.03 -8.05 8.15
C GLN A 143 0.96 -7.33 9.50
N GLY A 144 1.73 -7.79 10.46
CA GLY A 144 1.99 -7.12 11.73
C GLY A 144 3.32 -6.36 11.70
N ALA A 145 3.73 -5.87 12.86
CA ALA A 145 4.96 -5.09 13.01
C ALA A 145 6.22 -5.84 12.54
N ASP A 146 6.27 -7.16 12.71
CA ASP A 146 7.45 -7.97 12.35
C ASP A 146 7.64 -8.07 10.83
N GLU A 147 6.57 -8.38 10.09
CA GLU A 147 6.60 -8.49 8.62
C GLU A 147 6.86 -7.13 7.98
N ILE A 148 6.23 -6.08 8.51
CA ILE A 148 6.46 -4.70 8.04
C ILE A 148 7.92 -4.30 8.29
N ALA A 149 8.47 -4.57 9.49
CA ALA A 149 9.86 -4.26 9.81
C ALA A 149 10.85 -5.04 8.94
N ALA A 150 10.56 -6.30 8.61
CA ALA A 150 11.37 -7.08 7.69
C ALA A 150 11.41 -6.46 6.30
N SER A 151 10.25 -6.09 5.74
CA SER A 151 10.17 -5.40 4.45
C SER A 151 10.89 -4.05 4.47
N LEU A 152 10.75 -3.27 5.54
CA LEU A 152 11.45 -1.98 5.69
C LEU A 152 12.97 -2.16 5.73
N ARG A 153 13.49 -3.13 6.48
CA ARG A 153 14.95 -3.39 6.51
C ARG A 153 15.49 -3.75 5.12
N THR A 154 14.76 -4.55 4.36
CA THR A 154 15.15 -4.89 2.99
C THR A 154 15.09 -3.67 2.08
N LEU A 155 14.03 -2.85 2.15
CA LEU A 155 13.93 -1.59 1.41
C LEU A 155 15.12 -0.67 1.71
N MET A 156 15.47 -0.50 2.99
CA MET A 156 16.58 0.34 3.44
C MET A 156 17.94 -0.19 2.98
N SER A 157 18.12 -1.51 2.89
CA SER A 157 19.34 -2.12 2.36
C SER A 157 19.49 -1.95 0.85
N LEU A 158 18.38 -1.98 0.11
CA LEU A 158 18.35 -1.79 -1.35
C LEU A 158 18.46 -0.32 -1.75
N ALA A 159 17.94 0.57 -0.92
CA ALA A 159 17.95 2.01 -1.15
C ALA A 159 18.35 2.75 0.13
N PRO A 160 19.66 2.90 0.36
CA PRO A 160 20.17 3.59 1.56
C PRO A 160 19.71 5.05 1.63
N GLY A 161 19.31 5.49 2.82
CA GLY A 161 18.80 6.82 3.10
C GLY A 161 17.86 6.82 4.29
N LEU A 162 17.32 7.97 4.63
CA LEU A 162 16.31 8.10 5.68
C LEU A 162 14.94 7.67 5.15
N TRP A 163 14.34 6.69 5.78
CA TRP A 163 12.98 6.25 5.45
C TRP A 163 11.97 6.78 6.45
N VAL A 164 10.95 7.47 5.94
CA VAL A 164 9.81 7.95 6.71
C VAL A 164 8.58 7.18 6.25
N VAL A 165 8.01 6.42 7.17
CA VAL A 165 6.78 5.66 6.95
C VAL A 165 5.60 6.49 7.40
N VAL A 166 4.75 6.85 6.46
CA VAL A 166 3.53 7.62 6.70
C VAL A 166 2.37 6.64 6.86
N GLY A 167 1.71 6.68 7.99
CA GLY A 167 0.55 5.83 8.27
C GLY A 167 -0.77 6.42 7.78
N PRO A 168 -1.87 5.67 7.92
CA PRO A 168 -3.20 6.13 7.56
C PRO A 168 -3.80 7.04 8.63
N PHE A 169 -4.72 7.91 8.24
CA PHE A 169 -5.65 8.51 9.20
C PHE A 169 -6.51 7.42 9.85
N TYR A 170 -6.63 7.42 11.17
CA TYR A 170 -7.47 6.47 11.91
C TYR A 170 -8.66 7.14 12.63
N ILE A 171 -8.67 8.47 12.69
CA ILE A 171 -9.84 9.23 13.13
C ILE A 171 -10.71 9.46 11.91
N ALA A 172 -11.79 8.73 11.83
CA ALA A 172 -12.62 8.79 10.66
C ALA A 172 -14.06 8.40 10.98
N SER A 173 -14.90 8.81 10.17
CA SER A 173 -16.31 8.76 9.97
C SER A 173 -16.95 10.11 10.22
N GLU A 174 -18.13 10.29 9.70
CA GLU A 174 -18.94 11.49 9.91
C GLU A 174 -19.20 11.77 11.40
N GLU A 175 -19.10 10.74 12.24
CA GLU A 175 -19.31 10.79 13.68
C GLU A 175 -18.02 10.91 14.50
N GLY A 176 -16.84 10.99 13.86
CA GLY A 176 -15.55 11.03 14.56
C GLY A 176 -15.12 9.70 15.19
N ALA A 177 -15.76 8.59 14.80
CA ALA A 177 -15.43 7.28 15.32
C ALA A 177 -14.03 6.83 14.90
N LEU A 178 -13.32 6.14 15.79
CA LEU A 178 -12.01 5.59 15.52
C LEU A 178 -12.14 4.39 14.58
N MET A 179 -11.36 4.41 13.51
CA MET A 179 -11.16 3.22 12.67
C MET A 179 -10.15 2.30 13.35
N THR A 180 -10.65 1.39 14.19
CA THR A 180 -9.82 0.50 15.02
C THR A 180 -8.75 -0.23 14.22
N ALA A 181 -9.08 -0.76 13.04
CA ALA A 181 -8.11 -1.47 12.20
C ALA A 181 -6.95 -0.56 11.75
N ARG A 182 -7.21 0.72 11.44
CA ARG A 182 -6.17 1.68 11.07
C ARG A 182 -5.35 2.13 12.27
N LYS A 183 -5.98 2.26 13.45
CA LYS A 183 -5.26 2.55 14.69
C LYS A 183 -4.29 1.43 15.05
N VAL A 184 -4.72 0.17 14.89
CA VAL A 184 -3.84 -1.00 15.06
C VAL A 184 -2.70 -0.96 14.04
N LEU A 185 -2.99 -0.72 12.76
CA LEU A 185 -1.94 -0.57 11.75
C LEU A 185 -0.95 0.54 12.11
N MET A 186 -1.41 1.69 12.58
CA MET A 186 -0.50 2.77 12.98
C MET A 186 0.41 2.37 14.15
N ALA A 187 -0.11 1.62 15.11
CA ALA A 187 0.71 1.06 16.20
C ALA A 187 1.76 0.07 15.66
N ASP A 188 1.37 -0.82 14.74
CA ASP A 188 2.30 -1.74 14.07
C ASP A 188 3.36 -0.99 13.26
N LEU A 189 3.00 0.10 12.58
CA LEU A 189 3.94 0.95 11.84
C LEU A 189 4.93 1.66 12.74
N LYS A 190 4.49 2.21 13.88
CA LYS A 190 5.37 2.82 14.88
C LYS A 190 6.40 1.80 15.41
N GLU A 191 5.95 0.59 15.73
CA GLU A 191 6.83 -0.47 16.20
C GLU A 191 7.76 -1.00 15.09
N ALA A 192 7.25 -1.21 13.87
CA ALA A 192 8.05 -1.63 12.73
C ALA A 192 9.13 -0.61 12.38
N ALA A 193 8.81 0.68 12.38
CA ALA A 193 9.77 1.76 12.18
C ALA A 193 10.87 1.73 13.24
N ARG A 194 10.50 1.61 14.52
CA ARG A 194 11.46 1.50 15.62
C ARG A 194 12.43 0.31 15.45
N ARG A 195 11.93 -0.85 14.99
CA ARG A 195 12.73 -2.07 14.79
C ARG A 195 13.60 -2.04 13.53
N SER A 196 13.21 -1.28 12.53
CA SER A 196 13.95 -1.17 11.28
C SER A 196 14.93 0.01 11.25
N GLY A 197 14.79 0.98 12.15
CA GLY A 197 15.53 2.24 12.10
C GLY A 197 14.89 3.28 11.17
N ALA A 198 13.70 3.02 10.64
CA ALA A 198 12.89 4.01 9.94
C ALA A 198 12.19 4.95 10.93
N ILE A 199 11.55 5.99 10.39
CA ILE A 199 10.75 6.93 11.16
C ILE A 199 9.28 6.70 10.83
N SER A 200 8.42 6.69 11.83
CA SER A 200 6.98 6.70 11.62
C SER A 200 6.44 8.12 11.69
N TYR A 201 5.54 8.46 10.79
CA TYR A 201 4.76 9.69 10.82
C TYR A 201 3.27 9.35 10.90
N ASP A 202 2.63 9.85 11.95
CA ASP A 202 1.21 9.63 12.22
C ASP A 202 0.41 10.88 11.83
N PRO A 203 -0.29 10.86 10.68
CA PRO A 203 -1.04 12.03 10.24
C PRO A 203 -2.28 12.31 11.10
N SER A 204 -2.72 11.35 11.93
CA SER A 204 -3.86 11.54 12.82
C SER A 204 -3.55 12.49 13.98
N GLU A 205 -2.27 12.70 14.33
CA GLU A 205 -1.86 13.69 15.33
C GLU A 205 -2.27 15.12 14.93
N LEU A 206 -2.29 15.41 13.62
CA LEU A 206 -2.78 16.69 13.11
C LEU A 206 -4.30 16.85 13.29
N ILE A 207 -5.05 15.75 13.17
CA ILE A 207 -6.51 15.78 13.40
C ILE A 207 -6.79 16.03 14.89
N GLU A 208 -6.02 15.42 15.77
CA GLU A 208 -6.15 15.63 17.22
C GLU A 208 -5.83 17.09 17.61
N GLN A 209 -4.84 17.68 16.95
CA GLN A 209 -4.40 19.06 17.22
C GLN A 209 -5.33 20.12 16.64
N PHE A 210 -5.79 19.97 15.39
CA PHE A 210 -6.48 21.03 14.64
C PHE A 210 -7.96 20.73 14.39
N GLY A 211 -8.44 19.56 14.74
CA GLY A 211 -9.80 19.12 14.48
C GLY A 211 -10.01 18.57 13.06
N ARG A 212 -10.90 17.61 12.96
CA ARG A 212 -11.20 16.89 11.71
C ARG A 212 -11.70 17.79 10.59
N GLU A 213 -12.60 18.72 10.90
CA GLU A 213 -13.22 19.61 9.91
C GLU A 213 -12.21 20.57 9.27
N THR A 214 -11.20 20.97 10.02
CA THR A 214 -10.10 21.80 9.52
C THR A 214 -9.12 20.99 8.67
N VAL A 215 -8.76 19.80 9.14
CA VAL A 215 -7.71 18.98 8.54
C VAL A 215 -8.16 18.28 7.27
N LEU A 216 -9.38 17.71 7.28
CA LEU A 216 -9.84 16.83 6.21
C LEU A 216 -10.76 17.55 5.22
N ARG A 217 -10.66 17.15 3.94
CA ARG A 217 -11.49 17.65 2.86
C ARG A 217 -12.97 17.32 3.11
N GLY A 218 -13.87 18.14 2.55
CA GLY A 218 -15.30 17.95 2.66
C GLY A 218 -15.82 18.10 4.09
N GLN A 219 -15.29 19.07 4.84
CA GLN A 219 -15.64 19.32 6.25
C GLN A 219 -15.48 18.05 7.12
N GLY A 220 -14.44 17.30 6.86
CA GLY A 220 -14.12 16.09 7.60
C GLY A 220 -14.77 14.79 7.09
N THR A 221 -15.54 14.84 6.00
CA THR A 221 -16.20 13.64 5.45
C THR A 221 -15.27 12.78 4.56
N LEU A 222 -14.28 13.40 3.92
CA LEU A 222 -13.30 12.70 3.09
C LEU A 222 -12.05 12.31 3.88
N ILE A 223 -12.14 11.21 4.57
CA ILE A 223 -11.18 10.67 5.54
C ILE A 223 -9.80 10.24 4.99
N HIS A 224 -9.54 10.46 3.72
CA HIS A 224 -8.28 10.07 3.08
C HIS A 224 -7.51 11.26 2.50
N HIS A 225 -8.05 12.48 2.63
CA HIS A 225 -7.48 13.64 2.00
C HIS A 225 -7.48 14.84 2.94
N TYR A 226 -6.35 15.50 3.04
CA TYR A 226 -6.28 16.83 3.64
C TYR A 226 -7.14 17.83 2.88
N SER A 227 -7.68 18.82 3.57
CA SER A 227 -8.27 19.98 2.91
C SER A 227 -7.19 20.76 2.17
N ASP A 228 -7.57 21.44 1.09
CA ASP A 228 -6.59 22.16 0.25
C ASP A 228 -5.93 23.29 1.06
N GLU A 229 -6.68 23.90 1.97
CA GLU A 229 -6.20 24.95 2.89
C GLU A 229 -5.22 24.40 3.93
N PHE A 230 -5.37 23.13 4.32
CA PHE A 230 -4.52 22.49 5.34
C PHE A 230 -3.27 21.82 4.76
N LEU A 231 -3.21 21.57 3.45
CA LEU A 231 -2.05 20.95 2.80
C LEU A 231 -0.70 21.60 3.13
N PRO A 232 -0.56 22.95 3.16
CA PRO A 232 0.70 23.59 3.53
C PRO A 232 1.12 23.27 4.97
N THR A 233 0.19 23.26 5.91
CA THR A 233 0.43 22.93 7.32
C THR A 233 0.84 21.47 7.48
N ALA A 234 0.13 20.56 6.84
CA ALA A 234 0.48 19.14 6.84
C ALA A 234 1.87 18.90 6.23
N GLY A 235 2.17 19.56 5.12
CA GLY A 235 3.49 19.51 4.49
C GLY A 235 4.59 20.03 5.40
N ALA A 236 4.37 21.15 6.10
CA ALA A 236 5.32 21.71 7.05
C ALA A 236 5.58 20.74 8.22
N ALA A 237 4.53 20.16 8.80
CA ALA A 237 4.64 19.20 9.90
C ALA A 237 5.44 17.95 9.50
N LEU A 238 5.17 17.39 8.33
CA LEU A 238 5.93 16.25 7.79
C LEU A 238 7.41 16.63 7.57
N MET A 239 7.66 17.83 7.04
CA MET A 239 9.02 18.33 6.81
C MET A 239 9.79 18.55 8.11
N ASP A 240 9.13 19.00 9.17
CA ASP A 240 9.75 19.18 10.47
C ASP A 240 10.09 17.84 11.11
N ALA A 241 9.23 16.83 10.98
CA ALA A 241 9.55 15.46 11.39
C ALA A 241 10.79 14.90 10.65
N VAL A 242 10.90 15.14 9.35
CA VAL A 242 12.07 14.76 8.54
C VAL A 242 13.34 15.48 9.01
N ARG A 243 13.28 16.81 9.22
CA ARG A 243 14.43 17.60 9.70
C ARG A 243 14.92 17.14 11.08
N GLN A 244 14.00 16.90 12.00
CA GLN A 244 14.33 16.39 13.34
C GLN A 244 15.01 15.02 13.26
N ALA A 245 14.59 14.19 12.36
CA ALA A 245 15.16 12.88 12.16
C ALA A 245 16.57 12.95 11.55
N LEU A 246 16.77 13.77 10.53
CA LEU A 246 18.09 14.01 9.94
C LEU A 246 19.08 14.58 10.97
N ALA A 247 18.61 15.46 11.86
CA ALA A 247 19.44 16.01 12.93
C ALA A 247 19.86 14.99 14.01
N ARG A 248 19.09 13.91 14.17
CA ARG A 248 19.39 12.80 15.12
C ARG A 248 20.24 11.68 14.50
N SER A 249 20.27 11.59 13.19
CA SER A 249 21.11 10.61 12.50
C SER A 249 22.55 11.11 12.58
N PRO A 250 23.48 10.33 13.17
CA PRO A 250 24.88 10.70 13.10
C PRO A 250 25.29 10.73 11.63
N VAL A 251 25.76 11.88 11.18
CA VAL A 251 26.38 12.02 9.87
C VAL A 251 27.64 11.13 9.90
N ASN A 252 27.57 9.96 9.24
CA ASN A 252 28.75 9.17 8.95
C ASN A 252 29.48 9.75 7.75
#